data_08a4fcb62d6661530f0a37f416ed64b5
#
_entry.id   08a4fcb62d6661530f0a37f416ed64b5
#
_cell.length_a   1.000
_cell.length_b   1.000
_cell.length_c   1.000
_cell.angle_alpha   90.00
_cell.angle_beta   90.00
_cell.angle_gamma   90.00
#
_symmetry.space_group_name_H-M   'P 1'
#
loop_
_entity.id
_entity.type
_entity.pdbx_description
1 polymer ?
#
loop_
_entity_poly.entity_id
_entity_poly.type
_entity_poly.pdbx_seq_one_letter_code
_entity_poly.pdbx_strand_id
1 'polypeptide(L)'
;MRQKALLSLSFVVILTQCTMTEQNPAGEPLAKSVPFEMTTHGDTRVDEYYWMRDRENPEVIEYLNAENAYREKIMKATEPLQERLYEEIVGRIKKDDSSVPYELDGYFYYTRFNADSEYPLYCRKKGSLESEEEVLLDVNELAKGHDYYQVTGLSMHPSNQKISFGVDTVSRRIYTLYTKDLITGAIDLISEAECTGGSTWSADGNFLFYTVKDLETLRSCRIKRWNAQTGEHSAVYEEKDETFSTFVYKSKSKKYIFIGSGSTMADEHRFIPADQPEATFELIHPRTRGLEYGLSHFGDHFYIRTNADGATNFKLVRTPVTAPSIENWEDVIPHRESTYLEDIALFSDYLVTEERSNGLTNIRIQPWEGEPTYLPFEEETYTAYLGNNPAFDQTHLRFGYTSMTTPGSVIDYDFTTGEKIVQKEQEVVGGYDKSLYETKRIWATASDGTQVPMSMVYRKDKLRSDGPNPTMLYGYGSYGITVDPQFSSVRLSLLDRGFVYVIAHIRGSQYLGRPWYENGKMFDKMNTFTDFISCAETLIEQGYASSETLM
;
A
#
# COMPACT_ATOMS: atom_id res chain seq x y z
N MET A 1 21.31 66.43 -71.93
CA MET A 1 20.58 65.21 -71.69
C MET A 1 21.46 64.25 -70.90
N ARG A 2 21.29 64.19 -69.63
CA ARG A 2 22.13 63.35 -68.77
C ARG A 2 21.19 62.42 -67.98
N GLN A 3 21.26 61.11 -68.22
CA GLN A 3 20.65 60.05 -67.44
C GLN A 3 21.34 59.92 -66.08
N LYS A 4 20.59 59.96 -65.00
CA LYS A 4 21.06 59.64 -63.67
C LYS A 4 20.61 58.21 -63.35
N ALA A 5 21.57 57.31 -63.16
CA ALA A 5 21.34 55.96 -62.63
C ALA A 5 21.16 56.07 -61.13
N LEU A 6 20.06 55.52 -60.60
CA LEU A 6 19.86 55.27 -59.16
C LEU A 6 20.40 53.88 -58.85
N LEU A 7 21.41 53.80 -58.01
CA LEU A 7 21.81 52.58 -57.32
C LEU A 7 20.93 52.40 -56.07
N SER A 8 20.16 51.35 -56.04
CA SER A 8 19.45 50.89 -54.79
C SER A 8 20.38 49.98 -53.97
N LEU A 9 20.75 50.50 -52.83
CA LEU A 9 21.46 49.70 -51.79
C LEU A 9 20.43 48.94 -50.94
N SER A 10 20.38 47.60 -51.11
CA SER A 10 19.58 46.72 -50.24
C SER A 10 20.37 46.47 -48.96
N PHE A 11 19.90 47.01 -47.85
CA PHE A 11 20.39 46.70 -46.51
C PHE A 11 19.72 45.40 -46.07
N VAL A 12 20.48 44.32 -46.01
CA VAL A 12 20.07 43.06 -45.33
C VAL A 12 20.31 43.27 -43.83
N VAL A 13 19.22 43.50 -43.08
CA VAL A 13 19.26 43.48 -41.61
C VAL A 13 19.22 42.02 -41.18
N ILE A 14 20.36 41.49 -40.77
CA ILE A 14 20.44 40.20 -40.05
C ILE A 14 19.95 40.47 -38.63
N LEU A 15 18.69 40.15 -38.37
CA LEU A 15 18.15 40.05 -37.02
C LEU A 15 18.74 38.80 -36.34
N THR A 16 19.85 38.98 -35.63
CA THR A 16 20.29 38.03 -34.63
C THR A 16 19.26 38.08 -33.49
N GLN A 17 18.35 37.11 -33.46
CA GLN A 17 17.55 36.87 -32.28
C GLN A 17 18.48 36.43 -31.15
N CYS A 18 18.89 37.38 -30.33
CA CYS A 18 19.43 37.12 -29.03
C CYS A 18 18.24 36.60 -28.18
N THR A 19 18.11 35.29 -28.01
CA THR A 19 17.27 34.71 -26.97
C THR A 19 17.83 35.20 -25.65
N MET A 20 17.28 36.24 -25.08
CA MET A 20 17.48 36.56 -23.70
C MET A 20 16.88 35.40 -22.90
N THR A 21 17.73 34.55 -22.34
CA THR A 21 17.37 33.72 -21.21
C THR A 21 16.99 34.68 -20.08
N GLU A 22 15.69 34.80 -19.78
CA GLU A 22 15.23 35.43 -18.55
C GLU A 22 15.87 34.67 -17.38
N GLN A 23 16.94 35.21 -16.84
CA GLN A 23 17.49 34.73 -15.58
C GLN A 23 16.52 35.17 -14.49
N ASN A 24 15.84 34.20 -13.89
CA ASN A 24 15.08 34.42 -12.66
C ASN A 24 16.02 35.02 -11.60
N PRO A 25 15.69 36.15 -10.96
CA PRO A 25 16.58 36.80 -9.99
C PRO A 25 16.96 35.92 -8.80
N ALA A 26 16.24 34.86 -8.55
CA ALA A 26 16.57 33.86 -7.50
C ALA A 26 17.63 32.84 -7.94
N GLY A 27 17.95 32.75 -9.24
CA GLY A 27 18.91 31.77 -9.79
C GLY A 27 18.36 30.35 -9.90
N GLU A 28 17.04 30.20 -9.97
CA GLU A 28 16.37 28.94 -10.25
C GLU A 28 16.70 28.45 -11.67
N PRO A 29 17.01 27.15 -11.86
CA PRO A 29 17.16 26.59 -13.19
C PRO A 29 15.86 26.71 -13.97
N LEU A 30 15.95 27.07 -15.25
CA LEU A 30 14.79 27.11 -16.13
C LEU A 30 14.90 26.01 -17.18
N ALA A 31 13.86 25.18 -17.25
CA ALA A 31 13.77 24.19 -18.31
C ALA A 31 13.65 24.87 -19.68
N LYS A 32 14.39 24.36 -20.67
CA LYS A 32 14.32 24.83 -22.04
C LYS A 32 12.94 24.53 -22.62
N SER A 33 12.26 25.55 -23.13
CA SER A 33 11.01 25.40 -23.88
C SER A 33 11.32 24.93 -25.30
N VAL A 34 10.81 23.76 -25.69
CA VAL A 34 10.92 23.17 -27.02
C VAL A 34 9.54 22.65 -27.43
N PRO A 35 8.74 23.46 -28.15
CA PRO A 35 7.38 23.09 -28.51
C PRO A 35 7.33 21.76 -29.27
N PHE A 36 6.50 20.83 -28.81
CA PHE A 36 6.22 19.56 -29.45
C PHE A 36 4.71 19.40 -29.64
N GLU A 37 4.27 19.29 -30.89
CA GLU A 37 2.85 19.17 -31.25
C GLU A 37 2.42 17.69 -31.22
N MET A 38 1.32 17.41 -30.54
CA MET A 38 0.67 16.10 -30.50
C MET A 38 -0.78 16.24 -30.93
N THR A 39 -1.17 15.53 -31.98
CA THR A 39 -2.55 15.54 -32.47
C THR A 39 -3.21 14.17 -32.24
N THR A 40 -4.30 14.13 -31.49
CA THR A 40 -5.08 12.92 -31.22
C THR A 40 -6.57 13.27 -31.37
N HIS A 41 -7.30 12.48 -32.16
CA HIS A 41 -8.74 12.68 -32.44
C HIS A 41 -9.09 14.09 -32.96
N GLY A 42 -8.15 14.75 -33.67
CA GLY A 42 -8.34 16.11 -34.21
C GLY A 42 -8.09 17.23 -33.22
N ASP A 43 -7.75 16.93 -31.99
CA ASP A 43 -7.27 17.89 -30.97
C ASP A 43 -5.74 17.95 -30.99
N THR A 44 -5.19 19.14 -31.13
CA THR A 44 -3.74 19.38 -31.14
C THR A 44 -3.30 20.06 -29.85
N ARG A 45 -2.40 19.41 -29.12
CA ARG A 45 -1.77 19.97 -27.92
C ARG A 45 -0.31 20.23 -28.17
N VAL A 46 0.19 21.31 -27.58
CA VAL A 46 1.60 21.67 -27.59
C VAL A 46 2.17 21.43 -26.21
N ASP A 47 3.21 20.60 -26.11
CA ASP A 47 3.97 20.36 -24.89
C ASP A 47 5.38 20.97 -25.07
N GLU A 48 5.67 22.01 -24.30
CA GLU A 48 6.94 22.71 -24.30
C GLU A 48 8.10 21.89 -23.70
N TYR A 49 7.77 20.85 -22.96
CA TYR A 49 8.72 20.06 -22.18
C TYR A 49 8.73 18.58 -22.55
N TYR A 50 8.14 18.19 -23.65
CA TYR A 50 8.05 16.79 -24.11
C TYR A 50 9.42 16.11 -24.25
N TRP A 51 10.47 16.87 -24.54
CA TRP A 51 11.85 16.41 -24.65
C TRP A 51 12.39 15.83 -23.32
N MET A 52 11.87 16.24 -22.16
CA MET A 52 12.29 15.77 -20.83
C MET A 52 11.94 14.30 -20.56
N ARG A 53 11.12 13.67 -21.39
CA ARG A 53 10.80 12.23 -21.29
C ARG A 53 11.97 11.32 -21.69
N ASP A 54 12.93 11.83 -22.45
CA ASP A 54 14.12 11.10 -22.85
C ASP A 54 15.14 11.06 -21.70
N ARG A 55 15.15 9.94 -20.97
CA ARG A 55 15.95 9.76 -19.77
C ARG A 55 17.46 9.76 -20.01
N GLU A 56 17.90 9.39 -21.22
CA GLU A 56 19.30 9.31 -21.59
C GLU A 56 19.81 10.61 -22.23
N ASN A 57 18.94 11.59 -22.44
CA ASN A 57 19.32 12.87 -23.03
C ASN A 57 20.21 13.66 -22.07
N PRO A 58 21.46 14.02 -22.46
CA PRO A 58 22.38 14.79 -21.62
C PRO A 58 21.80 16.12 -21.12
N GLU A 59 20.96 16.82 -21.92
CA GLU A 59 20.34 18.08 -21.52
C GLU A 59 19.34 17.87 -20.37
N VAL A 60 18.63 16.72 -20.33
CA VAL A 60 17.74 16.36 -19.23
C VAL A 60 18.55 16.14 -17.95
N ILE A 61 19.66 15.37 -18.05
CA ILE A 61 20.53 15.10 -16.91
C ILE A 61 21.17 16.39 -16.38
N GLU A 62 21.61 17.29 -17.27
CA GLU A 62 22.16 18.59 -16.88
C GLU A 62 21.15 19.45 -16.14
N TYR A 63 19.89 19.51 -16.66
CA TYR A 63 18.81 20.24 -16.00
C TYR A 63 18.49 19.68 -14.60
N LEU A 64 18.36 18.34 -14.46
CA LEU A 64 18.11 17.72 -13.18
C LEU A 64 19.24 17.95 -12.16
N ASN A 65 20.50 17.93 -12.61
CA ASN A 65 21.63 18.25 -11.76
C ASN A 65 21.63 19.72 -11.32
N ALA A 66 21.24 20.64 -12.20
CA ALA A 66 21.10 22.06 -11.86
C ALA A 66 19.99 22.28 -10.81
N GLU A 67 18.84 21.61 -10.95
CA GLU A 67 17.76 21.63 -9.94
C GLU A 67 18.22 21.10 -8.57
N ASN A 68 18.96 19.97 -8.57
CA ASN A 68 19.53 19.42 -7.34
C ASN A 68 20.51 20.40 -6.67
N ALA A 69 21.40 21.03 -7.45
CA ALA A 69 22.35 22.01 -6.93
C ALA A 69 21.64 23.27 -6.38
N TYR A 70 20.57 23.72 -7.03
CA TYR A 70 19.72 24.81 -6.57
C TYR A 70 19.03 24.47 -5.25
N ARG A 71 18.38 23.28 -5.19
CA ARG A 71 17.75 22.76 -3.96
C ARG A 71 18.77 22.72 -2.79
N GLU A 72 19.96 22.18 -3.00
CA GLU A 72 21.01 22.11 -1.98
C GLU A 72 21.39 23.51 -1.45
N LYS A 73 21.54 24.47 -2.38
CA LYS A 73 21.84 25.86 -2.01
C LYS A 73 20.74 26.48 -1.14
N ILE A 74 19.47 26.31 -1.52
CA ILE A 74 18.33 26.87 -0.77
C ILE A 74 18.15 26.16 0.58
N MET A 75 18.26 24.84 0.61
CA MET A 75 18.05 24.04 1.81
C MET A 75 19.20 24.10 2.82
N LYS A 76 20.36 24.61 2.42
CA LYS A 76 21.56 24.66 3.27
C LYS A 76 21.32 25.33 4.63
N ALA A 77 20.50 26.38 4.67
CA ALA A 77 20.16 27.08 5.91
C ALA A 77 19.36 26.23 6.90
N THR A 78 18.72 25.14 6.43
CA THR A 78 17.90 24.24 7.24
C THR A 78 18.66 23.02 7.75
N GLU A 79 19.91 22.78 7.33
CA GLU A 79 20.71 21.62 7.73
C GLU A 79 20.75 21.38 9.25
N PRO A 80 20.95 22.42 10.11
CA PRO A 80 20.96 22.20 11.57
C PRO A 80 19.59 21.79 12.13
N LEU A 81 18.50 22.14 11.46
CA LEU A 81 17.14 21.68 11.82
C LEU A 81 16.93 20.24 11.34
N GLN A 82 17.36 19.92 10.13
CA GLN A 82 17.27 18.56 9.57
C GLN A 82 18.01 17.56 10.46
N GLU A 83 19.24 17.87 10.89
CA GLU A 83 20.03 17.04 11.80
C GLU A 83 19.29 16.77 13.11
N ARG A 84 18.79 17.84 13.77
CA ARG A 84 18.02 17.68 15.01
C ARG A 84 16.76 16.84 14.84
N LEU A 85 16.01 17.06 13.73
CA LEU A 85 14.81 16.27 13.45
C LEU A 85 15.15 14.80 13.16
N TYR A 86 16.23 14.56 12.45
CA TYR A 86 16.74 13.21 12.18
C TYR A 86 17.09 12.49 13.48
N GLU A 87 17.88 13.11 14.36
CA GLU A 87 18.24 12.55 15.66
C GLU A 87 17.01 12.28 16.55
N GLU A 88 16.03 13.21 16.58
CA GLU A 88 14.79 13.04 17.33
C GLU A 88 13.95 11.86 16.79
N ILE A 89 13.81 11.74 15.48
CA ILE A 89 13.00 10.72 14.84
C ILE A 89 13.65 9.34 15.01
N VAL A 90 14.94 9.22 14.71
CA VAL A 90 15.68 7.96 14.82
C VAL A 90 15.82 7.54 16.29
N GLY A 91 16.00 8.53 17.20
CA GLY A 91 16.11 8.28 18.64
C GLY A 91 14.84 7.69 19.27
N ARG A 92 13.68 7.82 18.62
CA ARG A 92 12.41 7.22 19.08
C ARG A 92 12.19 5.77 18.58
N ILE A 93 13.04 5.30 17.66
CA ILE A 93 12.88 3.98 17.05
C ILE A 93 13.63 2.94 17.88
N LYS A 94 12.92 1.88 18.30
CA LYS A 94 13.53 0.71 18.89
C LYS A 94 14.26 -0.08 17.82
N LYS A 95 15.58 -0.21 17.94
CA LYS A 95 16.43 -0.83 16.93
C LYS A 95 16.46 -2.36 17.03
N ASP A 96 16.43 -2.92 18.24
CA ASP A 96 16.44 -4.35 18.53
C ASP A 96 15.01 -4.88 18.72
N ASP A 97 14.21 -4.75 17.69
CA ASP A 97 12.79 -5.07 17.74
C ASP A 97 12.44 -6.39 17.02
N SER A 98 11.35 -7.02 17.45
CA SER A 98 10.82 -8.24 16.83
C SER A 98 9.32 -8.14 16.57
N SER A 99 8.83 -8.78 15.51
CA SER A 99 7.40 -8.97 15.30
C SER A 99 6.83 -9.93 16.32
N VAL A 100 5.51 -9.87 16.54
CA VAL A 100 4.81 -10.90 17.34
C VAL A 100 4.84 -12.21 16.57
N PRO A 101 5.32 -13.33 17.17
CA PRO A 101 5.34 -14.62 16.50
C PRO A 101 3.92 -15.10 16.16
N TYR A 102 3.77 -15.75 15.01
CA TYR A 102 2.55 -16.46 14.64
C TYR A 102 2.84 -17.95 14.42
N GLU A 103 1.90 -18.78 14.82
CA GLU A 103 2.03 -20.23 14.66
C GLU A 103 1.51 -20.68 13.29
N LEU A 104 2.31 -21.50 12.59
CA LEU A 104 1.94 -22.16 11.35
C LEU A 104 2.71 -23.48 11.22
N ASP A 105 1.99 -24.60 10.98
CA ASP A 105 2.57 -25.92 10.73
C ASP A 105 3.53 -26.39 11.84
N GLY A 106 3.21 -26.06 13.09
CA GLY A 106 4.01 -26.44 14.26
C GLY A 106 5.30 -25.62 14.44
N TYR A 107 5.39 -24.46 13.80
CA TYR A 107 6.47 -23.50 13.99
C TYR A 107 5.92 -22.11 14.31
N PHE A 108 6.66 -21.36 15.12
CA PHE A 108 6.41 -19.95 15.41
C PHE A 108 7.32 -19.08 14.54
N TYR A 109 6.76 -18.36 13.58
CA TYR A 109 7.47 -17.50 12.63
C TYR A 109 7.46 -16.05 13.10
N TYR A 110 8.59 -15.36 12.98
CA TYR A 110 8.75 -13.95 13.30
C TYR A 110 9.92 -13.33 12.55
N THR A 111 9.95 -12.03 12.54
CA THR A 111 11.10 -11.23 12.09
C THR A 111 11.68 -10.50 13.29
N ARG A 112 12.99 -10.30 13.30
CA ARG A 112 13.66 -9.46 14.29
C ARG A 112 14.79 -8.66 13.67
N PHE A 113 15.13 -7.55 14.31
CA PHE A 113 16.29 -6.74 13.98
C PHE A 113 17.32 -6.86 15.10
N ASN A 114 18.60 -6.81 14.76
CA ASN A 114 19.67 -6.56 15.71
C ASN A 114 19.91 -5.05 15.80
N ALA A 115 20.36 -4.54 16.94
CA ALA A 115 20.49 -3.11 17.20
C ALA A 115 21.36 -2.33 16.18
N ASP A 116 22.38 -2.99 15.64
CA ASP A 116 23.33 -2.40 14.69
C ASP A 116 23.12 -2.89 13.24
N SER A 117 21.97 -3.51 12.97
CA SER A 117 21.66 -4.09 11.66
C SER A 117 20.61 -3.26 10.92
N GLU A 118 20.79 -3.09 9.63
CA GLU A 118 19.87 -2.35 8.76
C GLU A 118 18.68 -3.23 8.31
N TYR A 119 18.91 -4.52 8.14
CA TYR A 119 17.94 -5.46 7.59
C TYR A 119 17.46 -6.46 8.63
N PRO A 120 16.24 -7.04 8.45
CA PRO A 120 15.70 -8.03 9.37
C PRO A 120 16.38 -9.41 9.23
N LEU A 121 16.24 -10.20 10.29
CA LEU A 121 16.37 -11.63 10.25
C LEU A 121 14.97 -12.26 10.20
N TYR A 122 14.76 -13.23 9.32
CA TYR A 122 13.57 -14.06 9.28
C TYR A 122 13.85 -15.32 10.10
N CYS A 123 13.05 -15.55 11.14
CA CYS A 123 13.29 -16.57 12.13
C CYS A 123 12.05 -17.45 12.34
N ARG A 124 12.30 -18.66 12.87
CA ARG A 124 11.24 -19.51 13.40
C ARG A 124 11.72 -20.32 14.60
N LYS A 125 10.77 -20.83 15.40
CA LYS A 125 11.00 -21.78 16.50
C LYS A 125 10.04 -22.94 16.36
N LYS A 126 10.49 -24.17 16.66
CA LYS A 126 9.69 -25.37 16.47
C LYS A 126 8.90 -25.73 17.73
N GLY A 127 7.58 -25.83 17.62
CA GLY A 127 6.66 -26.34 18.64
C GLY A 127 6.46 -25.46 19.86
N SER A 128 7.41 -24.60 20.23
CA SER A 128 7.33 -23.72 21.40
C SER A 128 8.17 -22.46 21.20
N LEU A 129 7.75 -21.34 21.84
CA LEU A 129 8.52 -20.09 21.86
C LEU A 129 9.83 -20.20 22.68
N GLU A 130 9.96 -21.18 23.54
CA GLU A 130 11.18 -21.49 24.30
C GLU A 130 12.17 -22.37 23.53
N SER A 131 11.75 -22.91 22.37
CA SER A 131 12.62 -23.73 21.52
C SER A 131 13.75 -22.88 20.92
N GLU A 132 14.81 -23.55 20.48
CA GLU A 132 15.94 -22.93 19.81
C GLU A 132 15.49 -22.19 18.55
N GLU A 133 16.04 -20.99 18.34
CA GLU A 133 15.78 -20.17 17.16
C GLU A 133 16.49 -20.74 15.94
N GLU A 134 15.76 -20.90 14.85
CA GLU A 134 16.29 -21.17 13.52
C GLU A 134 16.20 -19.90 12.66
N VAL A 135 17.34 -19.39 12.17
CA VAL A 135 17.39 -18.25 11.24
C VAL A 135 17.22 -18.77 9.82
N LEU A 136 16.06 -18.45 9.22
CA LEU A 136 15.73 -18.80 7.84
C LEU A 136 16.52 -17.98 6.84
N LEU A 137 16.56 -16.64 7.04
CA LEU A 137 17.34 -15.70 6.25
C LEU A 137 17.92 -14.63 7.16
N ASP A 138 19.23 -14.41 7.04
CA ASP A 138 19.90 -13.21 7.53
C ASP A 138 20.09 -12.28 6.33
N VAL A 139 19.24 -11.26 6.24
CA VAL A 139 19.29 -10.32 5.10
C VAL A 139 20.53 -9.45 5.16
N ASN A 140 21.10 -9.21 6.36
CA ASN A 140 22.33 -8.41 6.49
C ASN A 140 23.54 -9.13 5.87
N GLU A 141 23.60 -10.47 6.01
CA GLU A 141 24.65 -11.26 5.34
C GLU A 141 24.47 -11.28 3.82
N LEU A 142 23.20 -11.40 3.36
CA LEU A 142 22.88 -11.42 1.93
C LEU A 142 23.12 -10.07 1.26
N ALA A 143 22.93 -8.95 1.98
CA ALA A 143 23.09 -7.59 1.46
C ALA A 143 24.55 -7.15 1.29
N LYS A 144 25.53 -7.91 1.80
CA LYS A 144 26.95 -7.53 1.71
C LYS A 144 27.39 -7.33 0.27
N GLY A 145 27.93 -6.16 -0.02
CA GLY A 145 28.41 -5.79 -1.36
C GLY A 145 27.36 -5.19 -2.27
N HIS A 146 26.16 -4.91 -1.76
CA HIS A 146 25.09 -4.21 -2.46
C HIS A 146 24.78 -2.88 -1.79
N ASP A 147 24.55 -1.83 -2.58
CA ASP A 147 24.12 -0.51 -2.09
C ASP A 147 22.64 -0.49 -1.68
N TYR A 148 21.87 -1.43 -2.20
CA TYR A 148 20.46 -1.65 -1.88
C TYR A 148 20.16 -3.15 -1.91
N TYR A 149 19.38 -3.61 -0.93
CA TYR A 149 18.96 -5.01 -0.88
C TYR A 149 17.57 -5.14 -0.26
N GLN A 150 16.65 -5.75 -0.95
CA GLN A 150 15.31 -6.01 -0.43
C GLN A 150 14.92 -7.46 -0.65
N VAL A 151 14.49 -8.12 0.42
CA VAL A 151 13.89 -9.46 0.38
C VAL A 151 12.38 -9.36 0.50
N THR A 152 11.65 -10.13 -0.30
CA THR A 152 10.19 -10.22 -0.25
C THR A 152 9.70 -11.63 -0.58
N GLY A 153 8.42 -11.90 -0.35
CA GLY A 153 7.73 -13.08 -0.85
C GLY A 153 8.23 -14.40 -0.28
N LEU A 154 8.75 -14.39 0.96
CA LEU A 154 9.18 -15.63 1.61
C LEU A 154 8.02 -16.63 1.68
N SER A 155 8.21 -17.81 1.09
CA SER A 155 7.23 -18.87 1.04
C SER A 155 7.86 -20.20 1.47
N MET A 156 7.24 -20.82 2.46
CA MET A 156 7.70 -22.10 3.03
C MET A 156 7.29 -23.26 2.13
N HIS A 157 8.24 -24.12 1.80
CA HIS A 157 7.97 -25.40 1.15
C HIS A 157 7.18 -26.35 2.08
N PRO A 158 6.26 -27.20 1.57
CA PRO A 158 5.46 -28.11 2.40
C PRO A 158 6.25 -29.04 3.32
N SER A 159 7.50 -29.36 2.99
CA SER A 159 8.39 -30.14 3.87
C SER A 159 8.95 -29.38 5.07
N ASN A 160 8.75 -28.06 5.15
CA ASN A 160 9.40 -27.17 6.13
C ASN A 160 10.94 -27.15 6.09
N GLN A 161 11.57 -27.66 5.02
CA GLN A 161 13.03 -27.76 4.86
C GLN A 161 13.60 -26.85 3.78
N LYS A 162 12.74 -26.12 3.05
CA LYS A 162 13.15 -25.20 1.98
C LYS A 162 12.24 -23.98 1.97
N ILE A 163 12.78 -22.84 1.58
CA ILE A 163 12.03 -21.61 1.34
C ILE A 163 12.28 -21.10 -0.06
N SER A 164 11.32 -20.34 -0.63
CA SER A 164 11.54 -19.47 -1.77
C SER A 164 11.41 -18.02 -1.35
N PHE A 165 12.14 -17.11 -2.01
CA PHE A 165 12.14 -15.68 -1.73
C PHE A 165 12.64 -14.88 -2.93
N GLY A 166 12.17 -13.64 -3.04
CA GLY A 166 12.60 -12.70 -4.07
C GLY A 166 13.59 -11.67 -3.56
N VAL A 167 14.55 -11.27 -4.39
CA VAL A 167 15.58 -10.28 -4.09
C VAL A 167 15.58 -9.17 -5.14
N ASP A 168 15.52 -7.91 -4.71
CA ASP A 168 15.76 -6.72 -5.52
C ASP A 168 17.01 -6.01 -5.01
N THR A 169 17.99 -5.78 -5.88
CA THR A 169 19.27 -5.11 -5.57
C THR A 169 19.40 -3.73 -6.22
N VAL A 170 18.33 -3.25 -6.89
CA VAL A 170 18.36 -1.98 -7.66
C VAL A 170 17.21 -1.02 -7.30
N SER A 171 16.37 -1.35 -6.31
CA SER A 171 15.23 -0.54 -5.86
C SER A 171 14.17 -0.30 -6.95
N ARG A 172 13.96 -1.26 -7.85
CA ARG A 172 12.97 -1.15 -8.94
C ARG A 172 11.76 -2.07 -8.79
N ARG A 173 11.70 -2.81 -7.67
CA ARG A 173 10.66 -3.84 -7.46
C ARG A 173 10.62 -4.87 -8.57
N ILE A 174 11.79 -5.19 -9.14
CA ILE A 174 12.03 -6.28 -10.06
C ILE A 174 12.93 -7.27 -9.34
N TYR A 175 12.39 -8.45 -9.08
CA TYR A 175 13.04 -9.40 -8.20
C TYR A 175 13.62 -10.58 -8.96
N THR A 176 14.79 -11.01 -8.53
CA THR A 176 15.34 -12.34 -8.81
C THR A 176 14.76 -13.32 -7.81
N LEU A 177 14.30 -14.49 -8.26
CA LEU A 177 13.69 -15.50 -7.41
C LEU A 177 14.69 -16.59 -7.06
N TYR A 178 14.79 -16.89 -5.76
CA TYR A 178 15.69 -17.93 -5.22
C TYR A 178 14.92 -18.95 -4.40
N THR A 179 15.56 -20.13 -4.21
CA THR A 179 15.23 -21.05 -3.12
C THR A 179 16.43 -21.21 -2.19
N LYS A 180 16.16 -21.49 -0.91
CA LYS A 180 17.18 -21.87 0.07
C LYS A 180 16.79 -23.19 0.73
N ASP A 181 17.69 -24.14 0.71
CA ASP A 181 17.61 -25.37 1.49
C ASP A 181 18.05 -25.07 2.94
N LEU A 182 17.16 -25.31 3.90
CA LEU A 182 17.40 -24.95 5.31
C LEU A 182 18.31 -25.93 6.04
N ILE A 183 18.54 -27.14 5.48
CA ILE A 183 19.43 -28.15 6.06
C ILE A 183 20.87 -27.88 5.64
N THR A 184 21.10 -27.63 4.35
CA THR A 184 22.43 -27.45 3.78
C THR A 184 22.86 -26.00 3.74
N GLY A 185 21.91 -25.05 3.77
CA GLY A 185 22.13 -23.62 3.59
C GLY A 185 22.32 -23.22 2.11
N ALA A 186 22.26 -24.15 1.17
CA ALA A 186 22.43 -23.87 -0.25
C ALA A 186 21.32 -22.95 -0.79
N ILE A 187 21.71 -21.94 -1.59
CA ILE A 187 20.81 -21.02 -2.26
C ILE A 187 20.92 -21.25 -3.76
N ASP A 188 19.78 -21.55 -4.39
CA ASP A 188 19.68 -21.82 -5.82
C ASP A 188 18.85 -20.73 -6.52
N LEU A 189 19.34 -20.28 -7.67
CA LEU A 189 18.62 -19.37 -8.55
C LEU A 189 17.46 -20.09 -9.24
N ILE A 190 16.27 -19.50 -9.19
CA ILE A 190 15.08 -19.99 -9.90
C ILE A 190 14.77 -19.15 -11.12
N SER A 191 14.73 -17.83 -10.99
CA SER A 191 14.44 -16.93 -12.11
C SER A 191 15.22 -15.64 -11.96
N GLU A 192 15.78 -15.17 -13.07
CA GLU A 192 16.46 -13.86 -13.15
C GLU A 192 15.52 -12.71 -12.81
N ALA A 193 16.06 -11.49 -12.74
CA ALA A 193 15.33 -10.27 -12.36
C ALA A 193 14.19 -9.93 -13.33
N GLU A 194 13.07 -10.63 -13.21
CA GLU A 194 11.83 -10.42 -13.99
C GLU A 194 10.56 -10.58 -13.12
N CYS A 195 10.70 -10.90 -11.84
CA CYS A 195 9.59 -11.35 -11.00
C CYS A 195 9.03 -10.26 -10.09
N THR A 196 7.87 -10.54 -9.47
CA THR A 196 7.32 -9.74 -8.36
C THR A 196 7.94 -10.09 -7.01
N GLY A 197 8.70 -11.19 -6.94
CA GLY A 197 9.31 -11.73 -5.71
C GLY A 197 8.41 -12.71 -4.94
N GLY A 198 7.08 -12.62 -5.08
CA GLY A 198 6.15 -13.57 -4.47
C GLY A 198 6.05 -14.88 -5.25
N SER A 199 5.87 -15.99 -4.52
CA SER A 199 5.71 -17.31 -5.11
C SER A 199 4.89 -18.23 -4.20
N THR A 200 4.38 -19.35 -4.76
CA THR A 200 3.63 -20.35 -4.00
C THR A 200 3.93 -21.78 -4.47
N TRP A 201 4.12 -22.69 -3.52
CA TRP A 201 4.42 -24.09 -3.78
C TRP A 201 3.14 -24.90 -4.05
N SER A 202 3.23 -25.94 -4.91
CA SER A 202 2.22 -27.01 -4.95
C SER A 202 2.13 -27.75 -3.63
N ALA A 203 1.09 -28.56 -3.44
CA ALA A 203 0.92 -29.32 -2.20
C ALA A 203 2.03 -30.35 -1.93
N ASP A 204 2.57 -30.94 -3.00
CA ASP A 204 3.67 -31.90 -2.97
C ASP A 204 5.06 -31.23 -2.93
N GLY A 205 5.13 -29.89 -3.16
CA GLY A 205 6.37 -29.13 -3.19
C GLY A 205 7.20 -29.30 -4.48
N ASN A 206 6.73 -30.08 -5.45
CA ASN A 206 7.48 -30.32 -6.69
C ASN A 206 7.40 -29.15 -7.68
N PHE A 207 6.44 -28.25 -7.50
CA PHE A 207 6.26 -27.10 -8.37
C PHE A 207 6.16 -25.79 -7.58
N LEU A 208 6.75 -24.73 -8.14
CA LEU A 208 6.67 -23.37 -7.63
C LEU A 208 6.03 -22.46 -8.68
N PHE A 209 4.96 -21.78 -8.30
CA PHE A 209 4.30 -20.79 -9.15
C PHE A 209 4.74 -19.39 -8.75
N TYR A 210 4.99 -18.52 -9.74
CA TYR A 210 5.44 -17.17 -9.52
C TYR A 210 4.99 -16.22 -10.63
N THR A 211 4.95 -14.93 -10.31
CA THR A 211 4.47 -13.87 -11.20
C THR A 211 5.64 -13.14 -11.86
N VAL A 212 5.57 -12.97 -13.17
CA VAL A 212 6.55 -12.27 -14.01
C VAL A 212 5.99 -10.92 -14.46
N LYS A 213 6.86 -9.93 -14.53
CA LYS A 213 6.59 -8.57 -15.00
C LYS A 213 7.04 -8.36 -16.44
N ASP A 214 6.36 -7.46 -17.11
CA ASP A 214 6.90 -6.75 -18.25
C ASP A 214 7.98 -5.77 -17.77
N LEU A 215 9.19 -5.82 -18.32
CA LEU A 215 10.31 -5.04 -17.83
C LEU A 215 10.30 -3.58 -18.26
N GLU A 216 9.52 -3.22 -19.26
CA GLU A 216 9.33 -1.84 -19.71
C GLU A 216 8.25 -1.14 -18.87
N THR A 217 7.08 -1.73 -18.77
CA THR A 217 5.92 -1.15 -18.07
C THR A 217 5.87 -1.48 -16.59
N LEU A 218 6.63 -2.47 -16.13
CA LEU A 218 6.63 -3.08 -14.79
C LEU A 218 5.29 -3.73 -14.40
N ARG A 219 4.40 -3.94 -15.36
CA ARG A 219 3.12 -4.62 -15.16
C ARG A 219 3.32 -6.11 -14.91
N SER A 220 2.66 -6.65 -13.92
CA SER A 220 2.59 -8.10 -13.66
C SER A 220 1.69 -8.74 -14.71
N CYS A 221 2.28 -9.51 -15.65
CA CYS A 221 1.58 -9.93 -16.87
C CYS A 221 1.57 -11.44 -17.14
N ARG A 222 2.33 -12.23 -16.39
CA ARG A 222 2.44 -13.66 -16.66
C ARG A 222 2.63 -14.48 -15.38
N ILE A 223 2.04 -15.67 -15.31
CA ILE A 223 2.32 -16.65 -14.28
C ILE A 223 3.14 -17.79 -14.89
N LYS A 224 4.29 -18.04 -14.29
CA LYS A 224 5.14 -19.20 -14.61
C LYS A 224 5.06 -20.25 -13.52
N ARG A 225 5.29 -21.50 -13.90
CA ARG A 225 5.45 -22.65 -13.04
C ARG A 225 6.85 -23.23 -13.26
N TRP A 226 7.60 -23.38 -12.17
CA TRP A 226 8.91 -24.04 -12.17
C TRP A 226 8.77 -25.44 -11.58
N ASN A 227 9.38 -26.43 -12.25
CA ASN A 227 9.46 -27.80 -11.78
C ASN A 227 10.79 -27.99 -11.03
N ALA A 228 10.70 -28.28 -9.72
CA ALA A 228 11.88 -28.41 -8.85
C ALA A 228 12.74 -29.66 -9.14
N GLN A 229 12.21 -30.65 -9.85
CA GLN A 229 12.95 -31.88 -10.20
C GLN A 229 13.72 -31.73 -11.51
N THR A 230 13.11 -31.08 -12.51
CA THR A 230 13.71 -30.96 -13.85
C THR A 230 14.39 -29.59 -14.10
N GLY A 231 14.04 -28.58 -13.29
CA GLY A 231 14.45 -27.19 -13.51
C GLY A 231 13.68 -26.49 -14.63
N GLU A 232 12.70 -27.12 -15.24
CA GLU A 232 11.95 -26.57 -16.36
C GLU A 232 10.95 -25.50 -15.91
N HIS A 233 10.82 -24.45 -16.75
CA HIS A 233 9.83 -23.38 -16.58
C HIS A 233 8.76 -23.49 -17.67
N SER A 234 7.51 -23.31 -17.28
CA SER A 234 6.38 -23.22 -18.20
C SER A 234 5.49 -22.02 -17.87
N ALA A 235 5.06 -21.27 -18.89
CA ALA A 235 4.02 -20.27 -18.71
C ALA A 235 2.67 -20.98 -18.57
N VAL A 236 1.95 -20.73 -17.48
CA VAL A 236 0.63 -21.32 -17.20
C VAL A 236 -0.51 -20.33 -17.41
N TYR A 237 -0.19 -19.03 -17.39
CA TYR A 237 -1.14 -17.96 -17.69
C TYR A 237 -0.42 -16.73 -18.23
N GLU A 238 -1.03 -16.05 -19.20
CA GLU A 238 -0.57 -14.79 -19.75
C GLU A 238 -1.72 -13.78 -19.80
N GLU A 239 -1.57 -12.65 -19.12
CA GLU A 239 -2.49 -11.54 -19.14
C GLU A 239 -2.18 -10.62 -20.32
N LYS A 240 -3.03 -10.69 -21.33
CA LYS A 240 -2.85 -9.95 -22.60
C LYS A 240 -3.47 -8.56 -22.57
N ASP A 241 -4.44 -8.35 -21.71
CA ASP A 241 -5.05 -7.04 -21.53
C ASP A 241 -4.14 -6.17 -20.66
N GLU A 242 -3.57 -5.12 -21.25
CA GLU A 242 -2.62 -4.22 -20.58
C GLU A 242 -3.24 -3.42 -19.44
N THR A 243 -4.55 -3.37 -19.34
CA THR A 243 -5.27 -2.72 -18.24
C THR A 243 -5.37 -3.58 -16.98
N PHE A 244 -5.01 -4.88 -17.08
CA PHE A 244 -5.02 -5.84 -15.98
C PHE A 244 -3.60 -6.20 -15.52
N SER A 245 -3.45 -6.40 -14.22
CA SER A 245 -2.29 -7.05 -13.61
C SER A 245 -2.68 -8.41 -13.06
N THR A 246 -1.79 -9.41 -13.17
CA THR A 246 -2.05 -10.77 -12.69
C THR A 246 -1.14 -11.15 -11.51
N PHE A 247 -1.59 -12.06 -10.66
CA PHE A 247 -0.87 -12.55 -9.50
C PHE A 247 -1.28 -13.99 -9.16
N VAL A 248 -0.43 -14.70 -8.43
CA VAL A 248 -0.68 -16.08 -7.99
C VAL A 248 -0.58 -16.19 -6.47
N TYR A 249 -1.49 -16.94 -5.85
CA TYR A 249 -1.50 -17.19 -4.41
C TYR A 249 -2.13 -18.54 -4.07
N LYS A 250 -1.91 -19.00 -2.84
CA LYS A 250 -2.50 -20.23 -2.31
C LYS A 250 -3.60 -19.90 -1.31
N SER A 251 -4.68 -20.68 -1.31
CA SER A 251 -5.72 -20.60 -0.29
C SER A 251 -5.16 -20.86 1.12
N LYS A 252 -5.75 -20.23 2.16
CA LYS A 252 -5.45 -20.52 3.58
C LYS A 252 -5.54 -22.01 3.90
N SER A 253 -6.49 -22.70 3.27
CA SER A 253 -6.65 -24.17 3.39
C SER A 253 -5.53 -24.99 2.77
N LYS A 254 -4.63 -24.35 2.00
CA LYS A 254 -3.56 -25.00 1.21
C LYS A 254 -4.05 -25.95 0.12
N LYS A 255 -5.38 -26.05 -0.09
CA LYS A 255 -6.00 -26.98 -1.06
C LYS A 255 -6.02 -26.44 -2.48
N TYR A 256 -5.96 -25.14 -2.68
CA TYR A 256 -6.08 -24.51 -4.00
C TYR A 256 -4.98 -23.49 -4.25
N ILE A 257 -4.56 -23.42 -5.51
CA ILE A 257 -3.73 -22.33 -6.05
C ILE A 257 -4.63 -21.48 -6.94
N PHE A 258 -4.63 -20.18 -6.71
CA PHE A 258 -5.42 -19.20 -7.43
C PHE A 258 -4.54 -18.34 -8.32
N ILE A 259 -5.04 -17.99 -9.50
CA ILE A 259 -4.56 -16.88 -10.32
C ILE A 259 -5.63 -15.80 -10.28
N GLY A 260 -5.27 -14.61 -9.85
CA GLY A 260 -6.09 -13.42 -9.96
C GLY A 260 -5.58 -12.51 -11.06
N SER A 261 -6.49 -11.86 -11.77
CA SER A 261 -6.23 -10.76 -12.69
C SER A 261 -7.16 -9.63 -12.33
N GLY A 262 -6.60 -8.47 -11.97
CA GLY A 262 -7.36 -7.32 -11.49
C GLY A 262 -7.01 -6.03 -12.24
N SER A 263 -8.02 -5.21 -12.42
CA SER A 263 -7.93 -3.82 -12.85
C SER A 263 -8.60 -2.91 -11.80
N THR A 264 -8.69 -1.61 -12.06
CA THR A 264 -9.36 -0.68 -11.13
C THR A 264 -10.84 -1.01 -10.90
N MET A 265 -11.51 -1.66 -11.84
CA MET A 265 -12.96 -1.83 -11.86
C MET A 265 -13.43 -3.24 -12.19
N ALA A 266 -12.54 -4.22 -12.27
CA ALA A 266 -12.94 -5.58 -12.59
C ALA A 266 -11.86 -6.58 -12.16
N ASP A 267 -12.32 -7.73 -11.68
CA ASP A 267 -11.48 -8.86 -11.33
C ASP A 267 -11.88 -10.12 -12.11
N GLU A 268 -10.93 -11.03 -12.25
CA GLU A 268 -11.10 -12.36 -12.80
C GLU A 268 -10.21 -13.33 -12.02
N HIS A 269 -10.77 -14.45 -11.58
CA HIS A 269 -10.02 -15.46 -10.85
C HIS A 269 -10.13 -16.84 -11.49
N ARG A 270 -9.02 -17.58 -11.40
CA ARG A 270 -8.90 -18.98 -11.80
C ARG A 270 -8.31 -19.80 -10.67
N PHE A 271 -8.53 -21.11 -10.67
CA PHE A 271 -8.00 -22.00 -9.65
C PHE A 271 -7.62 -23.38 -10.21
N ILE A 272 -6.74 -24.04 -9.47
CA ILE A 272 -6.47 -25.48 -9.57
C ILE A 272 -6.40 -26.08 -8.17
N PRO A 273 -6.64 -27.41 -7.99
CA PRO A 273 -6.24 -28.10 -6.79
C PRO A 273 -4.71 -28.02 -6.61
N ALA A 274 -4.25 -27.74 -5.41
CA ALA A 274 -2.82 -27.56 -5.14
C ALA A 274 -2.03 -28.89 -5.24
N ASP A 275 -2.70 -30.03 -5.17
CA ASP A 275 -2.16 -31.38 -5.38
C ASP A 275 -2.20 -31.83 -6.86
N GLN A 276 -2.74 -30.99 -7.76
CA GLN A 276 -2.77 -31.19 -9.19
C GLN A 276 -2.10 -30.01 -9.94
N PRO A 277 -0.80 -29.77 -9.69
CA PRO A 277 -0.12 -28.56 -10.16
C PRO A 277 0.00 -28.45 -11.70
N GLU A 278 -0.24 -29.52 -12.42
CA GLU A 278 -0.23 -29.58 -13.88
C GLU A 278 -1.62 -29.47 -14.52
N ALA A 279 -2.68 -29.37 -13.70
CA ALA A 279 -4.04 -29.16 -14.20
C ALA A 279 -4.18 -27.80 -14.91
N THR A 280 -5.17 -27.72 -15.79
CA THR A 280 -5.55 -26.45 -16.41
C THR A 280 -6.32 -25.61 -15.39
N PHE A 281 -5.96 -24.33 -15.25
CA PHE A 281 -6.66 -23.41 -14.38
C PHE A 281 -8.10 -23.17 -14.83
N GLU A 282 -9.05 -23.49 -13.96
CA GLU A 282 -10.48 -23.31 -14.16
C GLU A 282 -10.89 -21.88 -13.82
N LEU A 283 -11.76 -21.30 -14.65
CA LEU A 283 -12.28 -19.94 -14.46
C LEU A 283 -13.47 -19.97 -13.48
N ILE A 284 -13.46 -19.04 -12.50
CA ILE A 284 -14.59 -18.82 -11.59
C ILE A 284 -15.72 -18.07 -12.31
N HIS A 285 -15.39 -16.86 -12.78
CA HIS A 285 -16.30 -16.02 -13.55
C HIS A 285 -15.48 -15.13 -14.50
N PRO A 286 -15.88 -14.96 -15.77
CA PRO A 286 -15.19 -14.11 -16.71
C PRO A 286 -15.27 -12.65 -16.27
N ARG A 287 -14.19 -11.90 -16.56
CA ARG A 287 -14.15 -10.46 -16.24
C ARG A 287 -15.34 -9.72 -16.82
N THR A 288 -15.99 -8.97 -15.98
CA THR A 288 -17.14 -8.13 -16.33
C THR A 288 -16.86 -6.73 -15.79
N ARG A 289 -16.98 -5.73 -16.65
CA ARG A 289 -16.72 -4.34 -16.23
C ARG A 289 -17.62 -3.94 -15.06
N GLY A 290 -17.03 -3.49 -13.98
CA GLY A 290 -17.70 -3.09 -12.76
C GLY A 290 -17.88 -4.23 -11.75
N LEU A 291 -17.56 -5.48 -12.10
CA LEU A 291 -17.60 -6.60 -11.17
C LEU A 291 -16.22 -6.82 -10.55
N GLU A 292 -16.15 -6.60 -9.24
CA GLU A 292 -14.96 -6.83 -8.41
C GLU A 292 -15.26 -8.00 -7.46
N TYR A 293 -14.30 -8.94 -7.33
CA TYR A 293 -14.45 -10.04 -6.39
C TYR A 293 -13.12 -10.68 -6.01
N GLY A 294 -13.01 -11.14 -4.77
CA GLY A 294 -11.84 -11.85 -4.23
C GLY A 294 -12.25 -13.18 -3.64
N LEU A 295 -11.35 -14.18 -3.70
CA LEU A 295 -11.62 -15.56 -3.29
C LEU A 295 -10.91 -15.94 -2.00
N SER A 296 -11.64 -16.65 -1.14
CA SER A 296 -11.14 -17.45 -0.03
C SER A 296 -11.74 -18.85 -0.10
N HIS A 297 -11.11 -19.84 0.54
CA HIS A 297 -11.61 -21.22 0.56
C HIS A 297 -11.72 -21.75 1.99
N PHE A 298 -12.88 -22.34 2.32
CA PHE A 298 -13.11 -23.05 3.56
C PHE A 298 -14.14 -24.17 3.39
N GLY A 299 -13.86 -25.34 3.97
CA GLY A 299 -14.71 -26.52 3.81
C GLY A 299 -14.81 -26.97 2.35
N ASP A 300 -16.03 -27.03 1.83
CA ASP A 300 -16.35 -27.40 0.44
C ASP A 300 -16.80 -26.18 -0.40
N HIS A 301 -16.52 -24.96 0.09
CA HIS A 301 -16.97 -23.71 -0.54
C HIS A 301 -15.84 -22.73 -0.78
N PHE A 302 -15.98 -21.97 -1.87
CA PHE A 302 -15.34 -20.67 -2.00
C PHE A 302 -16.21 -19.61 -1.33
N TYR A 303 -15.58 -18.73 -0.59
CA TYR A 303 -16.14 -17.51 0.00
C TYR A 303 -15.66 -16.34 -0.81
N ILE A 304 -16.58 -15.52 -1.27
CA ILE A 304 -16.33 -14.50 -2.29
C ILE A 304 -16.83 -13.16 -1.78
N ARG A 305 -15.90 -12.24 -1.50
CA ARG A 305 -16.23 -10.85 -1.25
C ARG A 305 -16.43 -10.17 -2.60
N THR A 306 -17.60 -9.56 -2.85
CA THR A 306 -17.96 -9.04 -4.17
C THR A 306 -18.91 -7.86 -4.11
N ASN A 307 -18.90 -7.05 -5.18
CA ASN A 307 -19.89 -6.01 -5.44
C ASN A 307 -20.99 -6.44 -6.43
N ALA A 308 -21.14 -7.73 -6.67
CA ALA A 308 -22.18 -8.28 -7.55
C ALA A 308 -23.58 -7.82 -7.13
N ASP A 309 -24.52 -7.80 -8.07
CA ASP A 309 -25.94 -7.43 -7.88
C ASP A 309 -26.14 -6.02 -7.28
N GLY A 310 -25.22 -5.09 -7.60
CA GLY A 310 -25.30 -3.72 -7.13
C GLY A 310 -24.87 -3.52 -5.65
N ALA A 311 -24.16 -4.50 -5.07
CA ALA A 311 -23.63 -4.42 -3.71
C ALA A 311 -22.46 -3.43 -3.63
N THR A 312 -22.74 -2.14 -3.72
CA THR A 312 -21.74 -1.06 -3.81
C THR A 312 -20.70 -1.13 -2.68
N ASN A 313 -21.12 -1.36 -1.45
CA ASN A 313 -20.27 -1.52 -0.27
C ASN A 313 -19.84 -2.98 -0.04
N PHE A 314 -19.88 -3.79 -1.09
CA PHE A 314 -19.57 -5.22 -1.10
C PHE A 314 -20.48 -6.06 -0.19
N LYS A 315 -20.54 -7.33 -0.51
CA LYS A 315 -21.19 -8.40 0.23
C LYS A 315 -20.29 -9.63 0.27
N LEU A 316 -20.60 -10.58 1.13
CA LEU A 316 -19.96 -11.89 1.15
C LEU A 316 -20.95 -12.93 0.64
N VAL A 317 -20.53 -13.66 -0.39
CA VAL A 317 -21.26 -14.83 -0.88
C VAL A 317 -20.40 -16.10 -0.73
N ARG A 318 -21.00 -17.26 -0.85
CA ARG A 318 -20.31 -18.54 -0.96
C ARG A 318 -20.84 -19.32 -2.17
N THR A 319 -20.02 -20.23 -2.67
CA THR A 319 -20.40 -21.16 -3.75
C THR A 319 -19.70 -22.50 -3.56
N PRO A 320 -20.33 -23.65 -3.92
CA PRO A 320 -19.64 -24.93 -3.91
C PRO A 320 -18.42 -24.92 -4.84
N VAL A 321 -17.30 -25.50 -4.41
CA VAL A 321 -16.08 -25.60 -5.24
C VAL A 321 -16.37 -26.33 -6.57
N THR A 322 -17.28 -27.31 -6.55
CA THR A 322 -17.66 -28.12 -7.72
C THR A 322 -18.57 -27.38 -8.73
N ALA A 323 -19.11 -26.21 -8.35
CA ALA A 323 -20.00 -25.41 -9.19
C ALA A 323 -19.79 -23.90 -8.86
N PRO A 324 -18.60 -23.34 -9.16
CA PRO A 324 -18.17 -22.05 -8.63
C PRO A 324 -18.76 -20.85 -9.38
N SER A 325 -19.52 -21.06 -10.44
CA SER A 325 -20.06 -19.98 -11.28
C SER A 325 -21.07 -19.08 -10.53
N ILE A 326 -21.22 -17.85 -11.02
CA ILE A 326 -21.97 -16.78 -10.34
C ILE A 326 -23.44 -17.14 -10.08
N GLU A 327 -24.04 -18.02 -10.88
CA GLU A 327 -25.42 -18.47 -10.72
C GLU A 327 -25.64 -19.26 -9.42
N ASN A 328 -24.55 -19.76 -8.81
CA ASN A 328 -24.58 -20.54 -7.56
C ASN A 328 -24.09 -19.73 -6.36
N TRP A 329 -23.89 -18.43 -6.51
CA TRP A 329 -23.45 -17.58 -5.41
C TRP A 329 -24.62 -17.31 -4.44
N GLU A 330 -24.45 -17.73 -3.19
CA GLU A 330 -25.41 -17.55 -2.11
C GLU A 330 -24.90 -16.52 -1.11
N ASP A 331 -25.76 -15.57 -0.68
CA ASP A 331 -25.40 -14.57 0.30
C ASP A 331 -25.10 -15.20 1.67
N VAL A 332 -23.92 -14.90 2.22
CA VAL A 332 -23.52 -15.19 3.60
C VAL A 332 -23.67 -13.93 4.46
N ILE A 333 -23.20 -12.80 3.95
CA ILE A 333 -23.43 -11.46 4.51
C ILE A 333 -23.99 -10.62 3.37
N PRO A 334 -25.28 -10.23 3.43
CA PRO A 334 -25.88 -9.40 2.40
C PRO A 334 -25.29 -7.98 2.40
N HIS A 335 -25.45 -7.29 1.30
CA HIS A 335 -25.05 -5.88 1.17
C HIS A 335 -25.71 -4.99 2.23
N ARG A 336 -24.93 -4.04 2.74
CA ARG A 336 -25.39 -3.01 3.68
C ARG A 336 -24.93 -1.64 3.20
N GLU A 337 -25.88 -0.73 2.98
CA GLU A 337 -25.57 0.61 2.42
C GLU A 337 -24.65 1.44 3.33
N SER A 338 -24.78 1.30 4.66
CA SER A 338 -24.01 2.06 5.65
C SER A 338 -22.72 1.39 6.10
N THR A 339 -22.40 0.21 5.58
CA THR A 339 -21.25 -0.59 6.02
C THR A 339 -20.50 -1.14 4.83
N TYR A 340 -19.25 -0.71 4.68
CA TYR A 340 -18.33 -1.22 3.68
C TYR A 340 -17.63 -2.47 4.22
N LEU A 341 -17.76 -3.60 3.53
CA LEU A 341 -17.07 -4.84 3.88
C LEU A 341 -15.65 -4.79 3.29
N GLU A 342 -14.64 -4.62 4.15
CA GLU A 342 -13.25 -4.45 3.72
C GLU A 342 -12.52 -5.78 3.52
N ASP A 343 -12.59 -6.68 4.51
CA ASP A 343 -11.91 -7.98 4.46
C ASP A 343 -12.63 -9.05 5.27
N ILE A 344 -12.19 -10.31 5.13
CA ILE A 344 -12.71 -11.47 5.86
C ILE A 344 -11.59 -12.38 6.36
N ALA A 345 -11.79 -12.97 7.52
CA ALA A 345 -10.98 -14.07 8.03
C ALA A 345 -11.87 -15.27 8.42
N LEU A 346 -11.56 -16.43 7.86
CA LEU A 346 -12.30 -17.66 8.08
C LEU A 346 -11.61 -18.52 9.15
N PHE A 347 -12.39 -19.00 10.13
CA PHE A 347 -11.97 -19.91 11.19
C PHE A 347 -12.91 -21.13 11.22
N SER A 348 -12.49 -22.18 11.90
CA SER A 348 -13.31 -23.40 12.02
C SER A 348 -14.70 -23.12 12.58
N ASP A 349 -14.80 -22.27 13.60
CA ASP A 349 -16.05 -21.97 14.32
C ASP A 349 -16.57 -20.55 14.08
N TYR A 350 -15.81 -19.69 13.40
CA TYR A 350 -16.12 -18.27 13.25
C TYR A 350 -15.84 -17.75 11.85
N LEU A 351 -16.68 -16.82 11.42
CA LEU A 351 -16.43 -15.86 10.36
C LEU A 351 -16.13 -14.51 11.00
N VAL A 352 -14.98 -13.92 10.70
CA VAL A 352 -14.63 -12.57 11.15
C VAL A 352 -14.55 -11.65 9.95
N THR A 353 -15.10 -10.45 10.08
CA THR A 353 -15.04 -9.43 9.03
C THR A 353 -14.44 -8.15 9.55
N GLU A 354 -13.65 -7.51 8.70
CA GLU A 354 -13.23 -6.12 8.83
C GLU A 354 -14.21 -5.26 8.04
N GLU A 355 -14.82 -4.31 8.72
CA GLU A 355 -15.92 -3.50 8.20
C GLU A 355 -15.66 -2.02 8.49
N ARG A 356 -16.10 -1.16 7.59
CA ARG A 356 -16.04 0.28 7.82
C ARG A 356 -17.45 0.88 7.85
N SER A 357 -17.74 1.59 8.91
CA SER A 357 -19.04 2.24 9.11
C SER A 357 -18.82 3.65 9.68
N ASN A 358 -19.44 4.66 9.08
CA ASN A 358 -19.23 6.06 9.47
C ASN A 358 -17.74 6.45 9.57
N GLY A 359 -16.88 5.91 8.68
CA GLY A 359 -15.45 6.17 8.61
C GLY A 359 -14.57 5.45 9.64
N LEU A 360 -15.15 4.69 10.57
CA LEU A 360 -14.41 3.90 11.56
C LEU A 360 -14.37 2.44 11.16
N THR A 361 -13.22 1.81 11.33
CA THR A 361 -13.05 0.38 11.12
C THR A 361 -13.59 -0.42 12.30
N ASN A 362 -14.30 -1.50 12.03
CA ASN A 362 -14.89 -2.37 13.03
C ASN A 362 -14.54 -3.82 12.74
N ILE A 363 -14.35 -4.60 13.78
CA ILE A 363 -14.14 -6.05 13.66
C ILE A 363 -15.42 -6.73 14.16
N ARG A 364 -16.07 -7.45 13.25
CA ARG A 364 -17.28 -8.23 13.52
C ARG A 364 -16.93 -9.70 13.59
N ILE A 365 -17.30 -10.36 14.67
CA ILE A 365 -17.08 -11.78 14.93
C ILE A 365 -18.43 -12.47 14.88
N GLN A 366 -18.57 -13.45 14.01
CA GLN A 366 -19.79 -14.24 13.88
C GLN A 366 -19.49 -15.73 14.03
N PRO A 367 -20.00 -16.41 15.05
CA PRO A 367 -20.07 -17.87 15.05
C PRO A 367 -20.83 -18.35 13.80
N TRP A 368 -20.46 -19.50 13.23
CA TRP A 368 -21.21 -20.05 12.08
C TRP A 368 -22.69 -20.30 12.41
N GLU A 369 -22.97 -20.65 13.68
CA GLU A 369 -24.31 -20.73 14.21
C GLU A 369 -24.43 -19.75 15.38
N GLY A 370 -25.05 -18.58 15.17
CA GLY A 370 -25.24 -17.58 16.22
C GLY A 370 -25.28 -16.15 15.72
N GLU A 371 -25.49 -15.22 16.65
CA GLU A 371 -25.56 -13.80 16.36
C GLU A 371 -24.15 -13.18 16.32
N PRO A 372 -23.91 -12.22 15.42
CA PRO A 372 -22.65 -11.52 15.36
C PRO A 372 -22.46 -10.56 16.53
N THR A 373 -21.20 -10.38 16.92
CA THR A 373 -20.78 -9.36 17.89
C THR A 373 -19.69 -8.47 17.27
N TYR A 374 -19.59 -7.23 17.77
CA TYR A 374 -18.55 -6.31 17.39
C TYR A 374 -17.56 -6.12 18.52
N LEU A 375 -16.27 -6.05 18.21
CA LEU A 375 -15.27 -5.66 19.20
C LEU A 375 -15.48 -4.18 19.59
N PRO A 376 -15.59 -3.86 20.90
CA PRO A 376 -15.73 -2.48 21.34
C PRO A 376 -14.40 -1.72 21.25
N PHE A 377 -14.46 -0.48 20.72
CA PHE A 377 -13.39 0.51 20.70
C PHE A 377 -13.94 1.85 21.21
N GLU A 378 -13.16 2.56 22.02
CA GLU A 378 -13.65 3.71 22.79
C GLU A 378 -13.21 5.08 22.23
N GLU A 379 -12.14 5.13 21.42
CA GLU A 379 -11.61 6.39 20.91
C GLU A 379 -12.50 6.96 19.77
N GLU A 380 -12.62 8.28 19.67
CA GLU A 380 -13.43 8.95 18.63
C GLU A 380 -12.91 8.68 17.21
N THR A 381 -11.61 8.43 17.09
CA THR A 381 -10.94 8.16 15.83
C THR A 381 -9.82 7.16 16.06
N TYR A 382 -9.90 6.04 15.36
CA TYR A 382 -8.99 4.90 15.48
C TYR A 382 -8.99 4.07 14.21
N THR A 383 -8.08 3.11 14.15
CA THR A 383 -8.00 2.08 13.13
C THR A 383 -7.86 0.72 13.81
N ALA A 384 -8.74 -0.21 13.47
CA ALA A 384 -8.64 -1.61 13.84
C ALA A 384 -8.65 -2.45 12.56
N TYR A 385 -7.77 -3.45 12.48
CA TYR A 385 -7.62 -4.27 11.27
C TYR A 385 -7.27 -5.71 11.61
N LEU A 386 -7.61 -6.64 10.72
CA LEU A 386 -7.28 -8.06 10.87
C LEU A 386 -5.75 -8.26 10.82
N GLY A 387 -5.22 -8.97 11.79
CA GLY A 387 -3.81 -9.35 11.86
C GLY A 387 -3.54 -10.67 11.15
N ASN A 388 -2.37 -11.26 11.42
CA ASN A 388 -1.97 -12.53 10.84
C ASN A 388 -2.67 -13.70 11.53
N ASN A 389 -3.63 -14.33 10.85
CA ASN A 389 -4.45 -15.44 11.33
C ASN A 389 -4.31 -16.65 10.38
N PRO A 390 -3.18 -17.36 10.34
CA PRO A 390 -2.87 -18.34 9.29
C PRO A 390 -3.58 -19.68 9.44
N ALA A 391 -4.04 -20.07 10.64
CA ALA A 391 -4.71 -21.32 10.90
C ALA A 391 -6.23 -21.17 11.06
N PHE A 392 -7.00 -22.22 10.73
CA PHE A 392 -8.46 -22.19 10.91
C PHE A 392 -8.87 -22.52 12.36
N ASP A 393 -8.10 -23.33 13.03
CA ASP A 393 -8.37 -23.90 14.36
C ASP A 393 -7.76 -23.12 15.53
N GLN A 394 -7.25 -21.90 15.25
CA GLN A 394 -6.76 -21.04 16.34
C GLN A 394 -7.92 -20.57 17.24
N THR A 395 -7.62 -20.52 18.54
CA THR A 395 -8.59 -20.19 19.59
C THR A 395 -8.78 -18.69 19.79
N HIS A 396 -8.01 -17.89 19.10
CA HIS A 396 -8.00 -16.44 19.23
C HIS A 396 -7.96 -15.75 17.85
N LEU A 397 -8.50 -14.55 17.82
CA LEU A 397 -8.35 -13.61 16.71
C LEU A 397 -7.18 -12.67 16.98
N ARG A 398 -6.19 -12.65 16.13
CA ARG A 398 -5.17 -11.61 16.13
C ARG A 398 -5.63 -10.42 15.31
N PHE A 399 -5.57 -9.24 15.89
CA PHE A 399 -5.90 -7.99 15.21
C PHE A 399 -4.95 -6.87 15.62
N GLY A 400 -4.84 -5.85 14.77
CA GLY A 400 -4.11 -4.62 15.08
C GLY A 400 -5.06 -3.53 15.53
N TYR A 401 -4.58 -2.66 16.43
CA TYR A 401 -5.28 -1.46 16.86
C TYR A 401 -4.32 -0.29 16.98
N THR A 402 -4.75 0.88 16.55
CA THR A 402 -4.00 2.13 16.70
C THR A 402 -4.95 3.33 16.63
N SER A 403 -4.53 4.47 17.17
CA SER A 403 -5.15 5.77 16.92
C SER A 403 -4.09 6.82 16.70
N MET A 404 -4.47 8.08 16.52
CA MET A 404 -3.46 9.14 16.41
C MET A 404 -2.70 9.39 17.74
N THR A 405 -3.20 8.87 18.87
CA THR A 405 -2.59 8.95 20.21
C THR A 405 -2.28 7.61 20.84
N THR A 406 -2.72 6.49 20.27
CA THR A 406 -2.42 5.15 20.78
C THR A 406 -1.43 4.47 19.84
N PRO A 407 -0.21 4.13 20.31
CA PRO A 407 0.76 3.39 19.52
C PRO A 407 0.20 2.09 18.97
N GLY A 408 0.72 1.69 17.79
CA GLY A 408 0.28 0.47 17.12
C GLY A 408 0.43 -0.73 18.04
N SER A 409 -0.66 -1.48 18.23
CA SER A 409 -0.72 -2.65 19.11
C SER A 409 -1.16 -3.89 18.34
N VAL A 410 -0.55 -5.03 18.63
CA VAL A 410 -0.98 -6.36 18.20
C VAL A 410 -1.69 -7.02 19.36
N ILE A 411 -2.93 -7.42 19.16
CA ILE A 411 -3.82 -7.90 20.22
C ILE A 411 -4.39 -9.25 19.80
N ASP A 412 -4.39 -10.20 20.73
CA ASP A 412 -5.09 -11.47 20.59
C ASP A 412 -6.39 -11.42 21.39
N TYR A 413 -7.51 -11.69 20.74
CA TYR A 413 -8.83 -11.79 21.33
C TYR A 413 -9.22 -13.26 21.44
N ASP A 414 -9.38 -13.77 22.64
CA ASP A 414 -9.81 -15.13 22.87
C ASP A 414 -11.30 -15.29 22.55
N PHE A 415 -11.63 -16.17 21.62
CA PHE A 415 -13.01 -16.37 21.16
C PHE A 415 -13.95 -16.93 22.24
N THR A 416 -13.40 -17.65 23.24
CA THR A 416 -14.19 -18.32 24.29
C THR A 416 -14.44 -17.40 25.47
N THR A 417 -13.41 -16.71 25.94
CA THR A 417 -13.49 -15.86 27.15
C THR A 417 -13.80 -14.39 26.84
N GLY A 418 -13.55 -13.95 25.61
CA GLY A 418 -13.66 -12.53 25.22
C GLY A 418 -12.51 -11.66 25.76
N GLU A 419 -11.46 -12.27 26.33
CA GLU A 419 -10.29 -11.57 26.85
C GLU A 419 -9.44 -11.01 25.70
N LYS A 420 -8.95 -9.76 25.86
CA LYS A 420 -8.00 -9.12 24.97
C LYS A 420 -6.63 -9.14 25.61
N ILE A 421 -5.67 -9.77 24.96
CA ILE A 421 -4.28 -9.85 25.41
C ILE A 421 -3.42 -9.03 24.45
N VAL A 422 -2.81 -7.94 24.95
CA VAL A 422 -1.86 -7.14 24.17
C VAL A 422 -0.55 -7.92 24.06
N GLN A 423 -0.28 -8.44 22.87
CA GLN A 423 0.96 -9.17 22.59
C GLN A 423 2.16 -8.24 22.40
N LYS A 424 1.90 -7.06 21.83
CA LYS A 424 2.91 -6.04 21.61
C LYS A 424 2.25 -4.68 21.44
N GLU A 425 2.85 -3.65 22.03
CA GLU A 425 2.60 -2.25 21.71
C GLU A 425 3.89 -1.64 21.17
N GLN A 426 3.78 -0.80 20.15
CA GLN A 426 4.92 -0.08 19.59
C GLN A 426 5.58 0.78 20.65
N GLU A 427 6.84 0.49 20.98
CA GLU A 427 7.63 1.27 21.91
C GLU A 427 8.08 2.59 21.25
N VAL A 428 7.95 3.68 22.00
CA VAL A 428 8.55 4.98 21.67
C VAL A 428 9.74 5.19 22.60
N VAL A 429 10.94 4.96 22.08
CA VAL A 429 12.17 5.12 22.88
C VAL A 429 12.31 6.56 23.36
N GLY A 430 12.70 6.74 24.63
CA GLY A 430 12.71 8.05 25.27
C GLY A 430 11.41 8.41 26.00
N GLY A 431 10.36 7.59 25.82
CA GLY A 431 9.07 7.72 26.50
C GLY A 431 8.02 8.47 25.68
N TYR A 432 6.78 8.10 25.93
CA TYR A 432 5.59 8.73 25.37
C TYR A 432 4.47 8.72 26.40
N ASP A 433 3.88 9.87 26.65
CA ASP A 433 2.74 10.01 27.55
C ASP A 433 1.50 10.39 26.73
N LYS A 434 0.65 9.39 26.43
CA LYS A 434 -0.61 9.58 25.72
C LYS A 434 -1.49 10.67 26.31
N SER A 435 -1.46 10.86 27.65
CA SER A 435 -2.32 11.82 28.33
C SER A 435 -2.06 13.29 27.95
N LEU A 436 -0.88 13.59 27.37
CA LEU A 436 -0.50 14.92 26.91
C LEU A 436 -1.15 15.29 25.57
N TYR A 437 -1.63 14.32 24.82
CA TYR A 437 -2.19 14.52 23.47
C TYR A 437 -3.70 14.31 23.48
N GLU A 438 -4.35 14.88 22.48
CA GLU A 438 -5.80 14.75 22.28
C GLU A 438 -6.10 14.57 20.81
N THR A 439 -7.02 13.65 20.52
CA THR A 439 -7.60 13.48 19.19
C THR A 439 -9.01 14.02 19.17
N LYS A 440 -9.40 14.58 18.03
CA LYS A 440 -10.79 15.00 17.76
C LYS A 440 -11.19 14.56 16.37
N ARG A 441 -12.48 14.29 16.24
CA ARG A 441 -13.12 14.12 14.95
C ARG A 441 -13.99 15.33 14.67
N ILE A 442 -13.66 16.05 13.61
CA ILE A 442 -14.40 17.26 13.18
C ILE A 442 -14.86 17.11 11.75
N TRP A 443 -15.76 17.98 11.32
CA TRP A 443 -16.36 17.92 10.01
C TRP A 443 -16.30 19.28 9.31
N ALA A 444 -15.95 19.27 8.03
CA ALA A 444 -16.09 20.42 7.15
C ALA A 444 -17.34 20.25 6.28
N THR A 445 -17.95 21.35 5.89
CA THR A 445 -19.06 21.34 4.93
C THR A 445 -18.52 21.79 3.57
N ALA A 446 -18.46 20.87 2.60
CA ALA A 446 -18.07 21.18 1.23
C ALA A 446 -19.09 22.11 0.54
N SER A 447 -18.70 22.74 -0.55
CA SER A 447 -19.53 23.69 -1.29
C SER A 447 -20.85 23.11 -1.83
N ASP A 448 -20.91 21.79 -2.01
CA ASP A 448 -22.10 21.04 -2.40
C ASP A 448 -22.95 20.54 -1.22
N GLY A 449 -22.57 20.92 0.01
CA GLY A 449 -23.24 20.51 1.27
C GLY A 449 -22.76 19.19 1.84
N THR A 450 -21.82 18.49 1.18
CA THR A 450 -21.27 17.23 1.66
C THR A 450 -20.47 17.44 2.94
N GLN A 451 -20.70 16.58 3.94
CA GLN A 451 -19.96 16.60 5.21
C GLN A 451 -18.67 15.80 5.06
N VAL A 452 -17.52 16.46 5.14
CA VAL A 452 -16.20 15.88 4.99
C VAL A 452 -15.54 15.66 6.36
N PRO A 453 -15.28 14.41 6.78
CA PRO A 453 -14.70 14.16 8.08
C PRO A 453 -13.20 14.47 8.09
N MET A 454 -12.72 14.92 9.24
CA MET A 454 -11.31 15.14 9.53
C MET A 454 -10.94 14.48 10.87
N SER A 455 -9.77 13.83 10.92
CA SER A 455 -9.16 13.35 12.17
C SER A 455 -8.03 14.28 12.55
N MET A 456 -8.08 14.83 13.74
CA MET A 456 -7.13 15.83 14.22
C MET A 456 -6.43 15.35 15.49
N VAL A 457 -5.13 15.66 15.62
CA VAL A 457 -4.35 15.44 16.85
C VAL A 457 -3.48 16.64 17.15
N TYR A 458 -3.36 16.93 18.44
CA TYR A 458 -2.48 17.98 18.97
C TYR A 458 -2.01 17.66 20.40
N ARG A 459 -0.96 18.35 20.83
CA ARG A 459 -0.50 18.31 22.20
C ARG A 459 -1.22 19.38 23.02
N LYS A 460 -1.95 18.98 24.09
CA LYS A 460 -2.87 19.82 24.85
C LYS A 460 -2.22 21.07 25.47
N ASP A 461 -1.02 20.91 26.06
CA ASP A 461 -0.29 22.01 26.71
C ASP A 461 0.40 22.95 25.71
N LYS A 462 0.36 22.63 24.41
CA LYS A 462 0.92 23.45 23.32
C LYS A 462 -0.13 24.11 22.44
N LEU A 463 -1.38 23.67 22.55
CA LEU A 463 -2.48 24.27 21.77
C LEU A 463 -2.71 25.71 22.25
N ARG A 464 -2.56 26.66 21.33
CA ARG A 464 -2.79 28.09 21.61
C ARG A 464 -4.30 28.34 21.62
N SER A 465 -4.78 29.01 22.65
CA SER A 465 -6.17 29.45 22.77
C SER A 465 -6.37 30.92 22.37
N ASP A 466 -5.27 31.67 22.18
CA ASP A 466 -5.25 33.12 21.92
C ASP A 466 -4.87 33.47 20.47
N GLY A 467 -4.78 32.47 19.59
CA GLY A 467 -4.42 32.68 18.20
C GLY A 467 -4.24 31.36 17.44
N PRO A 468 -4.00 31.44 16.12
CA PRO A 468 -3.84 30.28 15.26
C PRO A 468 -2.57 29.49 15.62
N ASN A 469 -2.65 28.18 15.41
CA ASN A 469 -1.53 27.26 15.57
C ASN A 469 -0.87 26.95 14.22
N PRO A 470 0.41 26.61 14.18
CA PRO A 470 0.95 25.96 12.99
C PRO A 470 0.18 24.65 12.76
N THR A 471 -0.40 24.48 11.58
CA THR A 471 -1.29 23.36 11.29
C THR A 471 -0.87 22.68 10.00
N MET A 472 -0.66 21.36 10.09
CA MET A 472 -0.40 20.50 8.94
C MET A 472 -1.70 19.81 8.55
N LEU A 473 -2.27 20.15 7.38
CA LEU A 473 -3.41 19.47 6.80
C LEU A 473 -2.92 18.48 5.73
N TYR A 474 -3.26 17.21 5.90
CA TYR A 474 -2.87 16.13 5.00
C TYR A 474 -4.10 15.43 4.41
N GLY A 475 -4.04 15.06 3.14
CA GLY A 475 -5.08 14.28 2.46
C GLY A 475 -4.54 13.62 1.20
N TYR A 476 -5.17 12.53 0.75
CA TYR A 476 -4.80 11.84 -0.47
C TYR A 476 -5.94 11.78 -1.49
N GLY A 477 -7.03 11.10 -1.20
CA GLY A 477 -8.29 11.12 -1.97
C GLY A 477 -8.18 10.60 -3.40
N SER A 478 -7.44 9.51 -3.65
CA SER A 478 -7.34 8.90 -4.97
C SER A 478 -7.35 7.38 -4.88
N TYR A 479 -7.80 6.71 -5.95
CA TYR A 479 -7.79 5.26 -6.12
C TYR A 479 -8.51 4.47 -5.01
N GLY A 480 -9.40 5.11 -4.26
CA GLY A 480 -10.05 4.49 -3.11
C GLY A 480 -9.14 4.34 -1.88
N ILE A 481 -7.90 4.81 -1.94
CA ILE A 481 -6.95 4.68 -0.83
C ILE A 481 -7.39 5.58 0.33
N THR A 482 -7.56 4.98 1.49
CA THR A 482 -7.93 5.66 2.73
C THR A 482 -6.68 5.91 3.57
N VAL A 483 -6.53 7.15 4.02
CA VAL A 483 -5.50 7.52 5.00
C VAL A 483 -6.14 7.45 6.38
N ASP A 484 -5.90 6.34 7.06
CA ASP A 484 -6.50 6.08 8.36
C ASP A 484 -5.76 6.80 9.52
N PRO A 485 -6.48 7.13 10.61
CA PRO A 485 -5.91 7.82 11.77
C PRO A 485 -5.06 6.87 12.62
N GLN A 486 -3.78 6.78 12.27
CA GLN A 486 -2.81 5.91 12.93
C GLN A 486 -1.78 6.70 13.73
N PHE A 487 -1.18 6.06 14.74
CA PHE A 487 -0.05 6.60 15.48
C PHE A 487 1.19 6.80 14.60
N SER A 488 1.95 7.83 14.90
CA SER A 488 3.25 8.08 14.26
C SER A 488 4.21 8.73 15.24
N SER A 489 5.29 8.04 15.61
CA SER A 489 6.35 8.60 16.44
C SER A 489 7.10 9.76 15.75
N VAL A 490 7.13 9.76 14.41
CA VAL A 490 7.67 10.87 13.60
C VAL A 490 6.85 12.15 13.80
N ARG A 491 5.53 12.02 13.84
CA ARG A 491 4.59 13.14 14.04
C ARG A 491 4.78 13.85 15.38
N LEU A 492 5.28 13.16 16.41
CA LEU A 492 5.56 13.74 17.71
C LEU A 492 6.51 14.93 17.61
N SER A 493 7.46 14.94 16.68
CA SER A 493 8.34 16.09 16.46
C SER A 493 7.60 17.36 16.05
N LEU A 494 6.48 17.24 15.35
CA LEU A 494 5.59 18.36 15.03
C LEU A 494 4.72 18.74 16.24
N LEU A 495 4.06 17.75 16.85
CA LEU A 495 3.13 17.98 17.96
C LEU A 495 3.81 18.62 19.17
N ASP A 496 5.04 18.19 19.49
CA ASP A 496 5.84 18.75 20.59
C ASP A 496 6.30 20.20 20.33
N ARG A 497 6.25 20.63 19.06
CA ARG A 497 6.48 22.03 18.64
C ARG A 497 5.20 22.86 18.56
N GLY A 498 4.06 22.28 18.95
CA GLY A 498 2.77 22.97 18.98
C GLY A 498 2.00 22.95 17.66
N PHE A 499 2.37 22.05 16.75
CA PHE A 499 1.56 21.81 15.55
C PHE A 499 0.25 21.11 15.89
N VAL A 500 -0.80 21.50 15.19
CA VAL A 500 -2.00 20.70 15.00
C VAL A 500 -1.82 19.87 13.73
N TYR A 501 -2.04 18.56 13.79
CA TYR A 501 -1.97 17.69 12.61
C TYR A 501 -3.36 17.17 12.28
N VAL A 502 -3.79 17.32 11.03
CA VAL A 502 -5.14 16.99 10.58
C VAL A 502 -5.07 16.11 9.33
N ILE A 503 -5.83 15.02 9.33
CA ILE A 503 -6.09 14.20 8.15
C ILE A 503 -7.47 14.54 7.63
N ALA A 504 -7.55 15.08 6.41
CA ALA A 504 -8.80 15.28 5.69
C ALA A 504 -9.18 13.99 4.94
N HIS A 505 -10.31 13.39 5.30
CA HIS A 505 -10.80 12.16 4.69
C HIS A 505 -11.69 12.47 3.49
N ILE A 506 -11.09 13.10 2.48
CA ILE A 506 -11.76 13.64 1.30
C ILE A 506 -12.28 12.57 0.35
N ARG A 507 -13.27 12.93 -0.49
CA ARG A 507 -13.79 12.05 -1.55
C ARG A 507 -12.69 11.61 -2.50
N GLY A 508 -12.84 10.41 -3.07
CA GLY A 508 -11.82 9.69 -3.83
C GLY A 508 -11.05 8.66 -3.00
N SER A 509 -11.20 8.69 -1.64
CA SER A 509 -10.89 7.60 -0.72
C SER A 509 -12.13 6.73 -0.48
N GLN A 510 -12.00 5.63 0.28
CA GLN A 510 -13.15 4.81 0.73
C GLN A 510 -13.48 5.04 2.22
N TYR A 511 -13.08 6.16 2.79
CA TYR A 511 -13.26 6.43 4.22
C TYR A 511 -14.73 6.35 4.67
N LEU A 512 -15.68 6.83 3.85
CA LEU A 512 -17.12 6.67 4.09
C LEU A 512 -17.77 5.59 3.19
N GLY A 513 -17.00 4.56 2.82
CA GLY A 513 -17.42 3.48 1.95
C GLY A 513 -17.20 3.73 0.46
N ARG A 514 -17.63 2.80 -0.38
CA ARG A 514 -17.41 2.86 -1.83
C ARG A 514 -18.02 4.08 -2.52
N PRO A 515 -19.23 4.57 -2.17
CA PRO A 515 -19.77 5.78 -2.75
C PRO A 515 -18.87 7.02 -2.57
N TRP A 516 -18.08 7.06 -1.49
CA TRP A 516 -17.12 8.14 -1.24
C TRP A 516 -15.99 8.18 -2.28
N TYR A 517 -15.55 7.00 -2.73
CA TYR A 517 -14.61 6.86 -3.83
C TYR A 517 -15.25 7.21 -5.18
N GLU A 518 -16.44 6.68 -5.47
CA GLU A 518 -17.13 6.90 -6.73
C GLU A 518 -17.38 8.40 -7.00
N ASN A 519 -17.71 9.17 -5.95
CA ASN A 519 -17.95 10.62 -6.02
C ASN A 519 -16.67 11.48 -5.97
N GLY A 520 -15.48 10.88 -6.09
CA GLY A 520 -14.20 11.59 -6.11
C GLY A 520 -13.24 11.09 -7.19
N LYS A 521 -13.72 10.38 -8.21
CA LYS A 521 -12.92 9.86 -9.33
C LYS A 521 -13.36 10.37 -10.69
N MET A 522 -12.50 10.27 -11.70
CA MET A 522 -12.78 10.59 -13.10
C MET A 522 -13.41 11.98 -13.27
N PHE A 523 -14.66 12.05 -13.70
CA PHE A 523 -15.37 13.32 -13.95
C PHE A 523 -15.77 14.04 -12.65
N ASP A 524 -15.85 13.33 -11.54
CA ASP A 524 -16.14 13.87 -10.21
C ASP A 524 -14.87 14.18 -9.40
N LYS A 525 -13.69 14.10 -10.03
CA LYS A 525 -12.39 14.30 -9.37
C LYS A 525 -12.23 15.67 -8.73
N MET A 526 -12.90 16.68 -9.23
CA MET A 526 -12.89 18.01 -8.62
C MET A 526 -13.39 18.02 -7.17
N ASN A 527 -14.29 17.11 -6.80
CA ASN A 527 -14.79 16.97 -5.43
C ASN A 527 -13.67 16.68 -4.42
N THR A 528 -12.63 15.93 -4.82
CA THR A 528 -11.44 15.69 -3.96
C THR A 528 -10.77 17.00 -3.56
N PHE A 529 -10.60 17.92 -4.50
CA PHE A 529 -9.91 19.19 -4.26
C PHE A 529 -10.80 20.18 -3.50
N THR A 530 -12.08 20.28 -3.86
CA THR A 530 -13.02 21.18 -3.16
C THR A 530 -13.27 20.74 -1.73
N ASP A 531 -13.30 19.42 -1.45
CA ASP A 531 -13.36 18.87 -0.10
C ASP A 531 -12.14 19.30 0.72
N PHE A 532 -10.94 19.17 0.14
CA PHE A 532 -9.69 19.54 0.83
C PHE A 532 -9.62 21.04 1.14
N ILE A 533 -10.05 21.88 0.19
CA ILE A 533 -10.15 23.33 0.39
C ILE A 533 -11.13 23.65 1.51
N SER A 534 -12.31 23.02 1.52
CA SER A 534 -13.32 23.24 2.57
C SER A 534 -12.84 22.79 3.95
N CYS A 535 -12.01 21.72 4.03
CA CYS A 535 -11.34 21.34 5.25
C CYS A 535 -10.37 22.44 5.73
N ALA A 536 -9.58 23.01 4.83
CA ALA A 536 -8.65 24.10 5.14
C ALA A 536 -9.41 25.35 5.65
N GLU A 537 -10.46 25.76 4.97
CA GLU A 537 -11.31 26.90 5.34
C GLU A 537 -11.96 26.68 6.73
N THR A 538 -12.49 25.48 6.98
CA THR A 538 -13.08 25.13 8.28
C THR A 538 -12.07 25.24 9.43
N LEU A 539 -10.81 24.80 9.22
CA LEU A 539 -9.76 24.92 10.24
C LEU A 539 -9.40 26.39 10.54
N ILE A 540 -9.44 27.26 9.54
CA ILE A 540 -9.25 28.70 9.70
C ILE A 540 -10.43 29.33 10.43
N GLU A 541 -11.65 29.04 10.01
CA GLU A 541 -12.89 29.56 10.63
C GLU A 541 -13.03 29.15 12.10
N GLN A 542 -12.64 27.92 12.44
CA GLN A 542 -12.66 27.41 13.82
C GLN A 542 -11.46 27.89 14.67
N GLY A 543 -10.53 28.65 14.09
CA GLY A 543 -9.41 29.25 14.78
C GLY A 543 -8.23 28.30 15.06
N TYR A 544 -8.24 27.08 14.50
CA TYR A 544 -7.09 26.16 14.60
C TYR A 544 -5.89 26.68 13.80
N ALA A 545 -6.13 27.26 12.65
CA ALA A 545 -5.11 27.77 11.73
C ALA A 545 -5.42 29.22 11.25
N SER A 546 -4.49 29.79 10.52
CA SER A 546 -4.69 30.94 9.64
C SER A 546 -4.09 30.66 8.26
N SER A 547 -4.32 31.53 7.29
CA SER A 547 -3.68 31.44 5.96
C SER A 547 -2.14 31.49 6.01
N GLU A 548 -1.56 32.00 7.12
CA GLU A 548 -0.10 32.10 7.31
C GLU A 548 0.48 30.89 8.06
N THR A 549 -0.36 30.12 8.77
CA THR A 549 0.08 29.01 9.63
C THR A 549 -0.38 27.65 9.14
N LEU A 550 -1.24 27.58 8.11
CA LEU A 550 -1.70 26.33 7.48
C LEU A 550 -0.70 25.86 6.42
N MET A 551 -0.36 24.59 6.47
CA MET A 551 0.54 23.90 5.54
C MET A 551 -0.12 22.67 4.96
#